data_b919c04c68411ac4395e29df9a8a1924
#
_entry.id   b919c04c68411ac4395e29df9a8a1924
#
_cell.length_a   1.000
_cell.length_b   1.000
_cell.length_c   1.000
_cell.angle_alpha   90.00
_cell.angle_beta   90.00
_cell.angle_gamma   90.00
#
_symmetry.space_group_name_H-M   'P 1'
#
loop_
_entity.id
_entity.type
_entity.pdbx_description
1 polymer ?
#
loop_
_entity_poly.entity_id
_entity_poly.type
_entity_poly.pdbx_seq_one_letter_code
_entity_poly.pdbx_strand_id
1 'polypeptide(L)' 'MKEDFKVYYDKEQDILYLAKEGREAEIVELAPGVNMELDESGNLIGIEVFNASQVLKDVIGLMEKKLQTASP' A
#
# COMPACT_ATOMS: atom_id res chain seq x y z
N MET A 1 3.56 -20.12 -9.37
CA MET A 1 3.04 -19.74 -8.53
C MET A 1 3.15 -18.57 -8.16
N LYS A 2 2.65 -18.09 -7.47
CA LYS A 2 2.73 -16.94 -7.15
C LYS A 2 2.74 -16.72 -5.79
N GLU A 3 3.48 -15.83 -5.35
CA GLU A 3 3.50 -15.41 -4.02
C GLU A 3 2.54 -14.31 -3.86
N ASP A 4 1.57 -14.49 -3.02
CA ASP A 4 0.55 -13.49 -2.79
C ASP A 4 0.92 -12.62 -1.60
N PHE A 5 0.61 -11.35 -1.70
CA PHE A 5 0.73 -10.47 -0.56
C PHE A 5 -0.37 -10.76 0.43
N LYS A 6 -0.03 -10.73 1.70
CA LYS A 6 -1.01 -10.81 2.77
C LYS A 6 -1.28 -9.40 3.27
N VAL A 7 -2.51 -9.16 3.68
CA VAL A 7 -2.94 -7.85 4.09
C VAL A 7 -3.17 -7.86 5.60
N TYR A 8 -2.57 -6.89 6.27
CA TYR A 8 -2.74 -6.70 7.71
C TYR A 8 -3.18 -5.27 7.94
N TYR A 9 -4.13 -5.07 8.82
CA TYR A 9 -4.56 -3.73 9.16
C TYR A 9 -4.57 -3.58 10.66
N ASP A 10 -3.80 -2.62 11.15
CA ASP A 10 -3.74 -2.29 12.58
C ASP A 10 -4.71 -1.15 12.81
N LYS A 11 -5.86 -1.49 13.39
CA LYS A 11 -6.92 -0.53 13.58
C LYS A 11 -6.57 0.56 14.59
N GLU A 12 -5.78 0.21 15.60
CA GLU A 12 -5.42 1.17 16.61
C GLU A 12 -4.48 2.24 16.10
N GLN A 13 -3.55 1.84 15.26
CA GLN A 13 -2.58 2.78 14.73
C GLN A 13 -2.93 3.26 13.33
N ASP A 14 -3.96 2.67 12.73
CA ASP A 14 -4.42 3.01 11.39
C ASP A 14 -3.31 2.81 10.36
N ILE A 15 -2.68 1.66 10.44
CA ILE A 15 -1.63 1.30 9.50
C ILE A 15 -2.06 0.08 8.69
N LEU A 16 -2.00 0.21 7.39
CA LEU A 16 -2.27 -0.89 6.48
C LEU A 16 -0.94 -1.44 6.02
N TYR A 17 -0.82 -2.75 6.03
CA TYR A 17 0.44 -3.38 5.69
C TYR A 17 0.19 -4.53 4.75
N LEU A 18 0.82 -4.50 3.58
CA LEU A 18 0.79 -5.59 2.64
C LEU A 18 2.18 -6.18 2.62
N ALA A 19 2.29 -7.50 2.77
CA ALA A 19 3.60 -8.11 2.87
C ALA A 19 3.58 -9.52 2.33
N LYS A 20 4.72 -9.94 1.81
CA LYS A 20 4.94 -11.33 1.47
C LYS A 20 6.30 -11.72 2.01
N GLU A 21 6.60 -12.99 1.94
CA GLU A 21 7.86 -13.48 2.48
C GLU A 21 9.03 -12.86 1.74
N GLY A 22 10.08 -12.58 2.50
CA GLY A 22 11.29 -12.02 1.95
C GLY A 22 12.06 -11.31 3.03
N ARG A 23 13.31 -11.03 2.75
CA ARG A 23 14.15 -10.33 3.70
C ARG A 23 14.31 -8.89 3.25
N GLU A 24 13.86 -8.00 4.08
CA GLU A 24 13.94 -6.58 3.76
C GLU A 24 15.38 -6.11 3.70
N ALA A 25 15.75 -5.42 2.65
CA ALA A 25 17.06 -4.84 2.50
C ALA A 25 17.00 -3.33 2.38
N GLU A 26 15.89 -2.80 1.91
CA GLU A 26 15.77 -1.38 1.67
C GLU A 26 14.33 -0.93 1.85
N ILE A 27 14.15 0.26 2.43
CA ILE A 27 12.84 0.88 2.55
C ILE A 27 12.87 2.16 1.73
N VAL A 28 11.89 2.33 0.87
CA VAL A 28 11.79 3.52 0.02
C VAL A 28 10.49 4.22 0.33
N GLU A 29 10.56 5.50 0.64
CA GLU A 29 9.37 6.29 0.88
C GLU A 29 8.82 6.77 -0.46
N LEU A 30 7.65 6.27 -0.85
CA LEU A 30 7.03 6.64 -2.11
C LEU A 30 6.33 7.98 -2.03
N ALA A 31 5.75 8.25 -0.89
CA ALA A 31 5.01 9.47 -0.63
C ALA A 31 4.91 9.59 0.88
N PRO A 32 4.57 10.76 1.42
CA PRO A 32 4.43 10.87 2.86
C PRO A 32 3.45 9.84 3.38
N GLY A 33 3.92 8.99 4.28
CA GLY A 33 3.08 7.96 4.89
C GLY A 33 2.95 6.68 4.08
N VAL A 34 3.66 6.56 2.95
CA VAL A 34 3.60 5.34 2.14
C VAL A 34 5.01 4.84 1.88
N ASN A 35 5.35 3.70 2.45
CA ASN A 35 6.67 3.11 2.31
C ASN A 35 6.62 1.80 1.56
N MET A 36 7.65 1.57 0.77
CA MET A 36 7.81 0.34 0.02
C MET A 36 9.03 -0.39 0.55
N GLU A 37 8.90 -1.70 0.75
CA GLU A 37 10.01 -2.52 1.25
C GLU A 37 10.49 -3.42 0.13
N LEU A 38 11.80 -3.42 -0.09
CA LEU A 38 12.41 -4.20 -1.15
C LEU A 38 13.39 -5.20 -0.58
N ASP A 39 13.56 -6.33 -1.26
CA ASP A 39 14.58 -7.29 -0.87
C ASP A 39 15.91 -6.93 -1.53
N GLU A 40 16.91 -7.78 -1.35
CA GLU A 40 18.25 -7.51 -1.87
C GLU A 40 18.30 -7.40 -3.37
N SER A 41 17.37 -8.06 -4.05
CA SER A 41 17.32 -8.04 -5.50
C SER A 41 16.46 -6.92 -6.03
N GLY A 42 15.91 -6.08 -5.16
CA GLY A 42 15.08 -4.98 -5.58
C GLY A 42 13.63 -5.36 -5.81
N ASN A 43 13.22 -6.55 -5.38
CA ASN A 43 11.83 -6.96 -5.53
C ASN A 43 10.99 -6.41 -4.40
N LEU A 44 9.75 -6.05 -4.72
CA LEU A 44 8.83 -5.53 -3.73
C LEU A 44 8.33 -6.64 -2.83
N ILE A 45 8.51 -6.49 -1.54
CA ILE A 45 8.05 -7.47 -0.57
C ILE A 45 7.12 -6.87 0.48
N GLY A 46 6.92 -5.58 0.47
CA GLY A 46 6.00 -4.98 1.44
C GLY A 46 5.64 -3.57 1.09
N ILE A 47 4.46 -3.16 1.54
CA ILE A 47 3.99 -1.78 1.43
C ILE A 47 3.36 -1.43 2.75
N GLU A 48 3.74 -0.28 3.29
CA GLU A 48 3.25 0.18 4.57
C GLU A 48 2.57 1.52 4.37
N VAL A 49 1.32 1.63 4.79
CA VAL A 49 0.55 2.86 4.61
C VAL A 49 0.12 3.35 5.98
N PHE A 50 0.69 4.47 6.41
CA PHE A 50 0.31 5.12 7.66
C PHE A 50 -0.91 5.99 7.40
N ASN A 51 -1.73 6.14 8.43
CA ASN A 51 -2.95 6.94 8.31
C ASN A 51 -3.80 6.39 7.17
N ALA A 52 -3.93 5.07 7.15
CA ALA A 52 -4.48 4.37 6.00
C ALA A 52 -5.92 4.74 5.69
N SER A 53 -6.72 4.98 6.72
CA SER A 53 -8.13 5.30 6.49
C SER A 53 -8.28 6.59 5.69
N GLN A 54 -7.40 7.57 5.95
CA GLN A 54 -7.45 8.83 5.22
C GLN A 54 -6.92 8.66 3.79
N VAL A 55 -5.81 7.94 3.65
CA VAL A 55 -5.22 7.71 2.33
C VAL A 55 -6.20 6.98 1.42
N LEU A 56 -6.84 5.93 1.94
CA LEU A 56 -7.79 5.17 1.15
C LEU A 56 -9.02 5.98 0.80
N LYS A 57 -9.44 6.85 1.71
CA LYS A 57 -10.57 7.71 1.44
C LYS A 57 -10.29 8.63 0.25
N ASP A 58 -9.09 9.18 0.22
CA ASP A 58 -8.71 10.07 -0.87
C ASP A 58 -8.69 9.33 -2.21
N VAL A 59 -8.14 8.10 -2.19
CA VAL A 59 -8.07 7.30 -3.40
C VAL A 59 -9.48 6.94 -3.90
N ILE A 60 -10.35 6.56 -2.99
CA ILE A 60 -11.71 6.21 -3.34
C ILE A 60 -12.42 7.43 -3.93
N GLY A 61 -12.19 8.60 -3.36
CA GLY A 61 -12.77 9.82 -3.90
C GLY A 61 -12.34 10.10 -5.33
N LEU A 62 -11.07 9.87 -5.62
CA LEU A 62 -10.56 10.05 -6.97
C LEU A 62 -11.16 9.03 -7.93
N MET A 63 -11.33 7.81 -7.48
CA MET A 63 -11.92 6.77 -8.30
C MET A 63 -13.38 7.07 -8.62
N GLU A 64 -14.11 7.57 -7.65
CA GLU A 64 -15.50 7.94 -7.84
C GLU A 64 -15.64 9.05 -8.87
N LYS A 65 -14.75 10.04 -8.79
CA LYS A 65 -14.75 11.11 -9.75
C LYS A 65 -14.51 10.60 -11.15
N LYS A 66 -13.56 9.69 -11.29
CA LYS A 66 -13.22 9.13 -12.57
C LYS A 66 -14.38 8.36 -13.16
N LEU A 67 -15.10 7.62 -12.33
CA LEU A 67 -16.24 6.87 -12.77
C LEU A 67 -17.35 7.78 -13.25
N GLN A 68 -17.55 8.90 -12.58
CA GLN A 68 -18.57 9.85 -12.98
C GLN A 68 -18.26 10.47 -14.33
N THR A 69 -17.00 10.79 -14.57
CA THR A 69 -16.63 11.39 -15.84
C THR A 69 -16.66 10.38 -16.98
N ALA A 70 -16.50 9.10 -16.66
CA ALA A 70 -16.52 8.05 -17.67
C ALA A 70 -17.93 7.59 -18.01
N SER A 71 -18.90 7.96 -17.21
CA SER A 71 -20.28 7.55 -17.45
C SER A 71 -20.86 8.23 -18.66
N PRO A 72 -21.56 7.52 -19.48
CA PRO A 72 -22.21 8.13 -20.63
C PRO A 72 -23.36 9.01 -20.22
#